data_6187221af98e18abd976c4717fd876e9
#
_entry.id   6187221af98e18abd976c4717fd876e9
#
_cell.length_a   1.000
_cell.length_b   1.000
_cell.length_c   1.000
_cell.angle_alpha   90.00
_cell.angle_beta   90.00
_cell.angle_gamma   90.00
#
_symmetry.space_group_name_H-M   'P 1'
#
loop_
_entity.id
_entity.type
_entity.pdbx_description
1 polymer ?
#
loop_
_entity_poly.entity_id
_entity_poly.type
_entity_poly.pdbx_seq_one_letter_code
_entity_poly.pdbx_strand_id
1 'polypeptide(L)'
;MKELAVLTPEDKMIVTQTRMIWGFSALLRNGLAKRYGWEEKCKEAAKQGVDFFIDKFWDKKNTGWAWVTDRKGNVLDNGKLVYGQTFAIYALAEYYMATGDERGIEYAEKPLML
;
A
#
# COMPACT_ATOMS: atom_id res chain seq x y z
N MET A 1 6.10 11.00 24.28
CA MET A 1 6.21 9.81 23.43
C MET A 1 4.96 8.98 23.62
N LYS A 2 4.33 8.66 22.54
CA LYS A 2 3.17 7.78 22.59
C LYS A 2 3.57 6.43 23.14
N GLU A 3 2.81 5.90 24.08
CA GLU A 3 3.02 4.54 24.50
C GLU A 3 2.94 3.61 23.29
N LEU A 4 3.83 2.63 23.25
CA LEU A 4 3.76 1.60 22.24
C LEU A 4 2.44 0.85 22.40
N ALA A 5 1.49 1.16 21.54
CA ALA A 5 0.25 0.40 21.47
C ALA A 5 0.60 -1.04 21.15
N VAL A 6 0.08 -1.99 21.93
CA VAL A 6 0.24 -3.41 21.62
C VAL A 6 -0.54 -3.66 20.32
N LEU A 7 0.18 -3.99 19.25
CA LEU A 7 -0.45 -4.30 17.97
C LEU A 7 -1.12 -5.68 18.04
N THR A 8 -2.32 -5.76 17.52
CA THR A 8 -3.01 -7.04 17.36
C THR A 8 -2.69 -7.63 15.99
N PRO A 9 -2.94 -8.93 15.77
CA PRO A 9 -2.72 -9.54 14.45
C PRO A 9 -3.54 -8.91 13.32
N GLU A 10 -4.64 -8.24 13.64
CA GLU A 10 -5.48 -7.57 12.64
C GLU A 10 -4.98 -6.17 12.27
N ASP A 11 -4.06 -5.60 13.05
CA ASP A 11 -3.54 -4.27 12.77
C ASP A 11 -2.68 -4.30 11.51
N LYS A 12 -2.81 -3.25 10.70
CA LYS A 12 -2.15 -3.17 9.39
C LYS A 12 -1.04 -2.14 9.43
N MET A 13 0.18 -2.61 9.29
CA MET A 13 1.36 -1.75 9.17
C MET A 13 1.59 -1.39 7.72
N ILE A 14 2.08 -0.17 7.48
CA ILE A 14 2.39 0.29 6.12
C ILE A 14 3.34 -0.66 5.39
N VAL A 15 4.34 -1.19 6.08
CA VAL A 15 5.32 -2.11 5.47
C VAL A 15 4.64 -3.39 4.99
N THR A 16 3.76 -3.97 5.81
CA THR A 16 3.03 -5.19 5.45
C THR A 16 2.05 -4.93 4.32
N GLN A 17 1.30 -3.82 4.40
CA GLN A 17 0.32 -3.46 3.39
C GLN A 17 0.99 -3.22 2.02
N THR A 18 2.08 -2.48 2.00
CA THR A 18 2.80 -2.18 0.76
C THR A 18 3.47 -3.41 0.18
N ARG A 19 4.00 -4.30 1.00
CA ARG A 19 4.58 -5.56 0.52
C ARG A 19 3.54 -6.45 -0.14
N MET A 20 2.33 -6.49 0.40
CA MET A 20 1.24 -7.25 -0.20
C MET A 20 0.87 -6.69 -1.58
N ILE A 21 0.71 -5.37 -1.69
CA ILE A 21 0.44 -4.70 -2.96
C ILE A 21 1.55 -5.01 -3.96
N TRP A 22 2.80 -4.84 -3.54
CA TRP A 22 3.95 -5.10 -4.39
C TRP A 22 4.01 -6.57 -4.83
N GLY A 23 3.79 -7.49 -3.91
CA GLY A 23 3.85 -8.93 -4.20
C GLY A 23 2.86 -9.36 -5.27
N PHE A 24 1.59 -8.99 -5.13
CA PHE A 24 0.59 -9.33 -6.14
C PHE A 24 0.86 -8.63 -7.47
N SER A 25 1.29 -7.38 -7.42
CA SER A 25 1.64 -6.62 -8.63
C SER A 25 2.83 -7.23 -9.36
N ALA A 26 3.85 -7.66 -8.62
CA ALA A 26 5.03 -8.30 -9.19
C ALA A 26 4.69 -9.63 -9.86
N LEU A 27 3.81 -10.43 -9.26
CA LEU A 27 3.34 -11.68 -9.86
C LEU A 27 2.61 -11.43 -11.20
N LEU A 28 1.84 -10.36 -11.28
CA LEU A 28 1.19 -9.95 -12.53
C LEU A 28 2.21 -9.52 -13.57
N ARG A 29 3.13 -8.65 -13.17
CA ARG A 29 4.06 -8.02 -14.09
C ARG A 29 5.08 -9.00 -14.68
N ASN A 30 5.57 -9.97 -13.89
CA ASN A 30 6.55 -10.93 -14.36
C ASN A 30 5.97 -12.15 -15.07
N GLY A 31 4.65 -12.24 -15.19
CA GLY A 31 3.97 -13.31 -15.92
C GLY A 31 3.71 -14.58 -15.12
N LEU A 32 4.14 -14.66 -13.86
CA LEU A 32 3.91 -15.85 -13.05
C LEU A 32 2.43 -16.07 -12.74
N ALA A 33 1.69 -14.99 -12.47
CA ALA A 33 0.25 -15.09 -12.23
C ALA A 33 -0.47 -15.68 -13.45
N LYS A 34 -0.12 -15.24 -14.64
CA LYS A 34 -0.69 -15.76 -15.89
C LYS A 34 -0.33 -17.24 -16.07
N ARG A 35 0.91 -17.59 -15.82
CA ARG A 35 1.41 -18.97 -15.98
C ARG A 35 0.64 -19.97 -15.13
N TYR A 36 0.27 -19.59 -13.91
CA TYR A 36 -0.42 -20.48 -12.97
C TYR A 36 -1.93 -20.25 -12.92
N GLY A 37 -2.48 -19.41 -13.79
CA GLY A 37 -3.92 -19.15 -13.82
C GLY A 37 -4.43 -18.26 -12.69
N TRP A 38 -3.55 -17.47 -12.09
CA TRP A 38 -3.88 -16.60 -10.94
C TRP A 38 -4.06 -15.13 -11.33
N GLU A 39 -4.06 -14.82 -12.61
CA GLU A 39 -4.05 -13.43 -13.09
C GLU A 39 -5.19 -12.60 -12.50
N GLU A 40 -6.43 -13.10 -12.60
CA GLU A 40 -7.58 -12.36 -12.08
C GLU A 40 -7.56 -12.22 -10.56
N LYS A 41 -7.16 -13.27 -9.86
CA LYS A 41 -7.04 -13.23 -8.39
C LYS A 41 -5.99 -12.25 -7.93
N CYS A 42 -4.85 -12.20 -8.61
CA CYS A 42 -3.79 -11.26 -8.28
C CYS A 42 -4.19 -9.81 -8.59
N LYS A 43 -4.88 -9.58 -9.71
CA LYS A 43 -5.41 -8.25 -10.05
C LYS A 43 -6.37 -7.75 -8.97
N GLU A 44 -7.30 -8.61 -8.58
CA GLU A 44 -8.29 -8.25 -7.56
C GLU A 44 -7.64 -7.99 -6.21
N ALA A 45 -6.73 -8.87 -5.79
CA ALA A 45 -6.02 -8.70 -4.52
C ALA A 45 -5.19 -7.42 -4.49
N ALA A 46 -4.47 -7.13 -5.57
CA ALA A 46 -3.69 -5.90 -5.67
C ALA A 46 -4.59 -4.66 -5.63
N LYS A 47 -5.70 -4.69 -6.38
CA LYS A 47 -6.66 -3.59 -6.41
C LYS A 47 -7.29 -3.35 -5.03
N GLN A 48 -7.74 -4.39 -4.35
CA GLN A 48 -8.29 -4.27 -3.01
C GLN A 48 -7.26 -3.69 -2.03
N GLY A 49 -6.01 -4.13 -2.14
CA GLY A 49 -4.94 -3.60 -1.31
C GLY A 49 -4.69 -2.12 -1.57
N VAL A 50 -4.69 -1.69 -2.83
CA VAL A 50 -4.51 -0.29 -3.21
C VAL A 50 -5.71 0.56 -2.78
N ASP A 51 -6.94 0.06 -3.00
CA ASP A 51 -8.15 0.76 -2.59
C ASP A 51 -8.15 1.04 -1.08
N PHE A 52 -7.84 0.03 -0.27
CA PHE A 52 -7.73 0.18 1.18
C PHE A 52 -6.60 1.16 1.56
N PHE A 53 -5.46 1.02 0.91
CA PHE A 53 -4.29 1.83 1.21
C PHE A 53 -4.55 3.32 0.95
N ILE A 54 -5.11 3.64 -0.20
CA ILE A 54 -5.43 5.03 -0.56
C ILE A 54 -6.53 5.58 0.35
N ASP A 55 -7.55 4.78 0.65
CA ASP A 55 -8.68 5.24 1.47
C ASP A 55 -8.30 5.43 2.94
N LYS A 56 -7.48 4.54 3.50
CA LYS A 56 -7.26 4.47 4.95
C LYS A 56 -5.89 4.93 5.42
N PHE A 57 -4.85 4.74 4.62
CA PHE A 57 -3.49 5.13 5.01
C PHE A 57 -3.10 6.54 4.56
N TRP A 58 -3.70 7.05 3.49
CA TRP A 58 -3.35 8.37 2.98
C TRP A 58 -3.89 9.46 3.91
N ASP A 59 -3.00 10.34 4.37
CA ASP A 59 -3.36 11.48 5.21
C ASP A 59 -3.74 12.67 4.32
N LYS A 60 -5.02 12.89 4.15
CA LYS A 60 -5.56 13.95 3.29
C LYS A 60 -5.24 15.34 3.80
N LYS A 61 -5.00 15.47 5.10
CA LYS A 61 -4.76 16.77 5.73
C LYS A 61 -3.31 17.19 5.68
N ASN A 62 -2.39 16.26 6.01
CA ASN A 62 -0.98 16.56 6.17
C ASN A 62 -0.10 15.97 5.07
N THR A 63 -0.68 15.25 4.14
CA THR A 63 0.00 14.52 3.07
C THR A 63 0.89 13.39 3.62
N GLY A 64 1.08 12.34 2.84
CA GLY A 64 1.86 11.18 3.25
C GLY A 64 1.00 10.05 3.78
N TRP A 65 1.65 8.94 4.12
CA TRP A 65 1.01 7.69 4.50
C TRP A 65 1.16 7.43 5.99
N ALA A 66 0.07 7.01 6.65
CA ALA A 66 0.09 6.62 8.05
C ALA A 66 0.96 5.38 8.25
N TRP A 67 1.48 5.19 9.46
CA TRP A 67 2.34 4.07 9.80
C TRP A 67 1.57 2.79 10.09
N VAL A 68 0.46 2.89 10.84
CA VAL A 68 -0.35 1.74 11.25
C VAL A 68 -1.83 2.10 11.24
N THR A 69 -2.68 1.20 10.74
CA THR A 69 -4.13 1.26 10.93
C THR A 69 -4.62 0.00 11.61
N ASP A 70 -5.84 0.04 12.15
CA ASP A 70 -6.51 -1.17 12.59
C ASP A 70 -7.14 -1.90 11.39
N ARG A 71 -7.81 -3.01 11.64
CA ARG A 71 -8.47 -3.81 10.62
C ARG A 71 -9.49 -3.02 9.81
N LYS A 72 -10.16 -2.06 10.42
CA LYS A 72 -11.20 -1.24 9.78
C LYS A 72 -10.63 -0.02 9.08
N GLY A 73 -9.34 0.24 9.25
CA GLY A 73 -8.67 1.38 8.64
C GLY A 73 -8.62 2.63 9.51
N ASN A 74 -8.94 2.52 10.80
CA ASN A 74 -8.74 3.63 11.72
C ASN A 74 -7.24 3.79 11.99
N VAL A 75 -6.73 5.02 11.88
CA VAL A 75 -5.31 5.28 12.04
C VAL A 75 -4.91 5.14 13.51
N LEU A 76 -3.98 4.24 13.79
CA LEU A 76 -3.43 4.01 15.13
C LEU A 76 -2.13 4.77 15.34
N ASP A 77 -1.31 4.89 14.30
CA ASP A 77 -0.06 5.64 14.33
C ASP A 77 0.10 6.38 13.01
N ASN A 78 0.10 7.71 13.08
CA ASN A 78 0.20 8.57 11.89
C ASN A 78 1.63 9.06 11.65
N GLY A 79 2.63 8.36 12.17
CA GLY A 79 4.02 8.68 11.90
C GLY A 79 4.35 8.61 10.42
N LYS A 80 5.12 9.59 9.93
CA LYS A 80 5.48 9.70 8.51
C LYS A 80 6.97 9.40 8.33
N LEU A 81 7.39 8.20 8.73
CA LEU A 81 8.77 7.79 8.56
C LEU A 81 9.10 7.65 7.09
N VAL A 82 10.27 8.16 6.69
CA VAL A 82 10.76 8.09 5.30
C VAL A 82 10.76 6.66 4.78
N TYR A 83 11.12 5.71 5.63
CA TYR A 83 11.14 4.29 5.30
C TYR A 83 9.76 3.80 4.80
N GLY A 84 8.70 4.11 5.54
CA GLY A 84 7.34 3.72 5.13
C GLY A 84 6.88 4.43 3.86
N GLN A 85 7.18 5.72 3.72
CA GLN A 85 6.85 6.48 2.52
C GLN A 85 7.54 5.89 1.29
N THR A 86 8.79 5.48 1.43
CA THR A 86 9.56 4.84 0.35
C THR A 86 8.92 3.54 -0.10
N PHE A 87 8.48 2.69 0.83
CA PHE A 87 7.77 1.46 0.50
C PHE A 87 6.45 1.73 -0.23
N ALA A 88 5.74 2.78 0.17
CA ALA A 88 4.49 3.16 -0.50
C ALA A 88 4.75 3.53 -1.97
N ILE A 89 5.75 4.36 -2.21
CA ILE A 89 6.13 4.77 -3.56
C ILE A 89 6.49 3.55 -4.40
N TYR A 90 7.31 2.67 -3.85
CA TYR A 90 7.77 1.47 -4.55
C TYR A 90 6.60 0.54 -4.92
N ALA A 91 5.72 0.28 -3.97
CA ALA A 91 4.58 -0.62 -4.18
C ALA A 91 3.59 -0.06 -5.21
N LEU A 92 3.28 1.24 -5.10
CA LEU A 92 2.34 1.89 -6.01
C LEU A 92 2.89 1.99 -7.43
N ALA A 93 4.19 2.23 -7.58
CA ALA A 93 4.84 2.23 -8.88
C ALA A 93 4.76 0.86 -9.54
N GLU A 94 5.03 -0.20 -8.79
CA GLU A 94 4.92 -1.59 -9.28
C GLU A 94 3.48 -1.92 -9.70
N TYR A 95 2.50 -1.49 -8.89
CA TYR A 95 1.09 -1.66 -9.21
C TYR A 95 0.72 -0.96 -10.51
N TYR A 96 1.17 0.28 -10.71
CA TYR A 96 0.94 1.01 -11.95
C TYR A 96 1.54 0.26 -13.16
N MET A 97 2.77 -0.21 -13.04
CA MET A 97 3.43 -0.94 -14.12
C MET A 97 2.73 -2.26 -14.44
N ALA A 98 2.14 -2.90 -13.44
CA ALA A 98 1.45 -4.17 -13.61
C ALA A 98 0.04 -4.04 -14.19
N THR A 99 -0.68 -2.96 -13.85
CA THR A 99 -2.11 -2.82 -14.16
C THR A 99 -2.45 -1.64 -15.07
N GLY A 100 -1.59 -0.63 -15.15
CA GLY A 100 -1.90 0.62 -15.85
C GLY A 100 -2.83 1.55 -15.08
N ASP A 101 -3.19 1.22 -13.84
CA ASP A 101 -4.04 2.06 -13.00
C ASP A 101 -3.27 3.31 -12.58
N GLU A 102 -3.67 4.46 -13.12
CA GLU A 102 -2.97 5.73 -12.92
C GLU A 102 -2.93 6.20 -11.48
N ARG A 103 -3.81 5.70 -10.61
CA ARG A 103 -3.74 6.00 -9.19
C ARG A 103 -2.41 5.57 -8.59
N GLY A 104 -1.81 4.49 -9.10
CA GLY A 104 -0.50 4.04 -8.64
C GLY A 104 0.57 5.10 -8.80
N ILE A 105 0.63 5.73 -9.98
CA ILE A 105 1.64 6.77 -10.22
C ILE A 105 1.25 8.09 -9.54
N GLU A 106 -0.03 8.43 -9.53
CA GLU A 106 -0.51 9.65 -8.88
C GLU A 106 -0.13 9.68 -7.40
N TYR A 107 -0.45 8.62 -6.66
CA TYR A 107 -0.17 8.56 -5.22
C TYR A 107 1.28 8.23 -4.90
N ALA A 108 2.03 7.69 -5.85
CA ALA A 108 3.48 7.55 -5.68
C ALA A 108 4.20 8.91 -5.74
N GLU A 109 3.69 9.83 -6.57
CA GLU A 109 4.29 11.15 -6.74
C GLU A 109 3.91 12.16 -5.66
N LYS A 110 2.69 12.09 -5.13
CA LYS A 110 2.18 13.07 -4.17
C LYS A 110 3.12 13.34 -2.98
N PRO A 111 3.70 12.33 -2.32
CA PRO A 111 4.61 12.59 -1.22
C PRO A 111 5.89 13.32 -1.64
N LEU A 112 6.26 13.22 -2.91
CA LEU A 112 7.48 13.85 -3.44
C LEU A 112 7.27 15.31 -3.79
N MET A 113 6.02 15.77 -3.83
CA MET A 113 5.67 17.13 -4.24
C MET A 113 5.52 18.10 -3.04
N LEU A 114 6.01 17.70 -1.90
CA LEU A 114 6.00 18.52 -0.68
C LEU A 114 7.04 19.63 -0.71
#